data_f70cd4bf67714b87b409e3bd123e7d56
#
_entry.id   f70cd4bf67714b87b409e3bd123e7d56
#
_cell.length_a   1.000
_cell.length_b   1.000
_cell.length_c   1.000
_cell.angle_alpha   90.00
_cell.angle_beta   90.00
_cell.angle_gamma   90.00
#
_symmetry.space_group_name_H-M   'P 1'
#
loop_
_entity.id
_entity.type
_entity.pdbx_description
1 polymer ?
#
loop_
_entity_poly.entity_id
_entity_poly.type
_entity_poly.pdbx_seq_one_letter_code
_entity_poly.pdbx_strand_id
1 'polypeptide(L)'
;MKQLTLGMVAHVDAGKTTLSESLLYTTGTIKHQGRVDHKDTFLDYNTQERERGITIFSKVSSLDYKNNHFTFIDTPGHADFSGEMERALSVLDYAIVIINGLDGVQAHTKTIWNLLEHYHVPAFIFVNKMDLTHYTKEELLDSLSQLSPHIMDMSASEEDIAALDEEMIEEYLETGSLKDTSIAKAISNRHLYPLYFGSALKNQGVDELLDALDRYTLEKEPQTELSAQVFKITRDERGERLVFIKVTGGRLHVRDTIHDEKIHQIRLYQGNRYTLVEEASQNDIVALTGIKKLQAGDYIGLGHVIHSTLRPSMLYSIQPSKEADINHFFSSLKVLGEEEPLLHLKLFDDHAQVSLMGEVQIDILKQLMKDRFNEDITVDEGEVAYLETIKEPVEGVGHFEPLRHYSEVHLYFCLLYTSPSPRDGATS
;
A
#
# COMPACT_ATOMS: atom_id res chain seq x y z
N MET A 1 -13.53 -21.53 -3.92
CA MET A 1 -12.68 -20.97 -2.84
C MET A 1 -12.00 -19.76 -3.41
N LYS A 2 -12.32 -18.56 -2.93
CA LYS A 2 -11.68 -17.34 -3.39
C LYS A 2 -10.39 -17.13 -2.60
N GLN A 3 -9.37 -16.60 -3.26
CA GLN A 3 -8.13 -16.15 -2.62
C GLN A 3 -7.88 -14.69 -2.99
N LEU A 4 -7.93 -13.80 -1.99
CA LEU A 4 -7.94 -12.36 -2.20
C LEU A 4 -6.98 -11.65 -1.26
N THR A 5 -6.37 -10.58 -1.74
CA THR A 5 -5.52 -9.69 -0.97
C THR A 5 -6.30 -8.44 -0.58
N LEU A 6 -6.46 -8.21 0.71
CA LEU A 6 -7.18 -7.09 1.28
C LEU A 6 -6.23 -6.14 2.00
N GLY A 7 -6.32 -4.84 1.78
CA GLY A 7 -5.52 -3.84 2.48
C GLY A 7 -6.31 -3.17 3.60
N MET A 8 -5.70 -3.09 4.77
CA MET A 8 -6.25 -2.31 5.89
C MET A 8 -5.67 -0.90 5.83
N VAL A 9 -6.47 0.09 5.50
CA VAL A 9 -6.03 1.49 5.34
C VAL A 9 -6.84 2.42 6.24
N ALA A 10 -6.16 3.34 6.90
CA ALA A 10 -6.79 4.24 7.86
C ALA A 10 -5.93 5.46 8.14
N HIS A 11 -6.56 6.54 8.58
CA HIS A 11 -5.86 7.59 9.32
C HIS A 11 -5.40 7.06 10.69
N VAL A 12 -4.40 7.72 11.28
CA VAL A 12 -3.90 7.43 12.64
C VAL A 12 -5.07 7.38 13.62
N ASP A 13 -5.01 6.47 14.59
CA ASP A 13 -6.01 6.29 15.64
C ASP A 13 -7.43 5.92 15.18
N ALA A 14 -7.65 5.61 13.91
CA ALA A 14 -8.95 5.11 13.46
C ALA A 14 -9.28 3.69 13.97
N GLY A 15 -8.29 2.99 14.54
CA GLY A 15 -8.44 1.64 15.09
C GLY A 15 -8.17 0.53 14.07
N LYS A 16 -7.26 0.77 13.13
CA LYS A 16 -6.85 -0.18 12.11
C LYS A 16 -6.36 -1.50 12.71
N THR A 17 -5.33 -1.47 13.56
CA THR A 17 -4.79 -2.66 14.24
C THR A 17 -5.86 -3.36 15.07
N THR A 18 -6.74 -2.60 15.75
CA THR A 18 -7.85 -3.17 16.54
C THR A 18 -8.83 -3.92 15.64
N LEU A 19 -9.16 -3.41 14.45
CA LEU A 19 -10.05 -4.12 13.51
C LEU A 19 -9.36 -5.35 12.94
N SER A 20 -8.08 -5.27 12.59
CA SER A 20 -7.29 -6.42 12.12
C SER A 20 -7.26 -7.54 13.16
N GLU A 21 -7.00 -7.21 14.44
CA GLU A 21 -7.04 -8.16 15.55
C GLU A 21 -8.45 -8.77 15.74
N SER A 22 -9.50 -7.93 15.62
CA SER A 22 -10.89 -8.36 15.73
C SER A 22 -11.28 -9.36 14.62
N LEU A 23 -10.88 -9.10 13.38
CA LEU A 23 -11.10 -10.01 12.24
C LEU A 23 -10.39 -11.35 12.45
N LEU A 24 -9.11 -11.33 12.87
CA LEU A 24 -8.34 -12.54 13.17
C LEU A 24 -8.92 -13.33 14.35
N TYR A 25 -9.44 -12.64 15.37
CA TYR A 25 -10.06 -13.27 16.52
C TYR A 25 -11.42 -13.90 16.18
N THR A 26 -12.28 -13.17 15.46
CA THR A 26 -13.61 -13.62 15.04
C THR A 26 -13.54 -14.87 14.15
N THR A 27 -12.53 -14.94 13.29
CA THR A 27 -12.28 -16.12 12.43
C THR A 27 -11.55 -17.27 13.16
N GLY A 28 -11.15 -17.08 14.42
CA GLY A 28 -10.44 -18.09 15.20
C GLY A 28 -8.97 -18.26 14.81
N THR A 29 -8.43 -17.40 13.97
CA THR A 29 -7.01 -17.42 13.58
C THR A 29 -6.11 -17.15 14.79
N ILE A 30 -6.54 -16.25 15.68
CA ILE A 30 -5.90 -16.00 16.98
C ILE A 30 -6.86 -16.35 18.13
N LYS A 31 -6.31 -16.80 19.26
CA LYS A 31 -7.10 -17.24 20.42
C LYS A 31 -7.56 -16.10 21.33
N HIS A 32 -6.85 -14.98 21.29
CA HIS A 32 -7.11 -13.79 22.11
C HIS A 32 -6.96 -12.57 21.22
N GLN A 33 -7.90 -11.65 21.32
CA GLN A 33 -7.81 -10.36 20.65
C GLN A 33 -6.80 -9.49 21.40
N GLY A 34 -5.68 -9.16 20.76
CA GLY A 34 -4.68 -8.25 21.29
C GLY A 34 -5.21 -6.82 21.39
N ARG A 35 -4.63 -6.02 22.28
CA ARG A 35 -4.97 -4.61 22.45
C ARG A 35 -3.75 -3.73 22.29
N VAL A 36 -3.86 -2.69 21.50
CA VAL A 36 -2.79 -1.72 21.28
C VAL A 36 -2.35 -1.10 22.61
N ASP A 37 -3.32 -0.74 23.49
CA ASP A 37 -3.06 -0.17 24.81
C ASP A 37 -2.25 -1.10 25.73
N HIS A 38 -2.40 -2.42 25.57
CA HIS A 38 -1.70 -3.43 26.35
C HIS A 38 -0.39 -3.88 25.70
N LYS A 39 -0.10 -3.40 24.46
CA LYS A 39 1.09 -3.76 23.68
C LYS A 39 1.23 -5.27 23.41
N ASP A 40 0.11 -5.99 23.33
CA ASP A 40 0.02 -7.45 23.17
C ASP A 40 -0.62 -7.89 21.83
N THR A 41 -0.73 -6.97 20.87
CA THR A 41 -1.26 -7.24 19.53
C THR A 41 -0.41 -8.26 18.79
N PHE A 42 -1.06 -9.15 18.05
CA PHE A 42 -0.40 -10.16 17.22
C PHE A 42 0.39 -9.52 16.05
N LEU A 43 -0.14 -8.44 15.49
CA LEU A 43 0.45 -7.77 14.33
C LEU A 43 1.60 -6.84 14.71
N ASP A 44 1.55 -6.11 15.82
CA ASP A 44 2.59 -5.15 16.21
C ASP A 44 3.70 -5.85 17.00
N TYR A 45 4.55 -6.62 16.31
CA TYR A 45 5.69 -7.33 16.91
C TYR A 45 6.98 -6.49 16.94
N ASN A 46 7.06 -5.39 16.22
CA ASN A 46 8.21 -4.49 16.21
C ASN A 46 8.22 -3.61 17.48
N THR A 47 9.36 -3.53 18.16
CA THR A 47 9.51 -2.76 19.41
C THR A 47 9.18 -1.28 19.20
N GLN A 48 9.64 -0.68 18.09
CA GLN A 48 9.41 0.74 17.80
C GLN A 48 7.92 1.04 17.60
N GLU A 49 7.18 0.15 16.92
CA GLU A 49 5.74 0.29 16.72
C GLU A 49 4.97 0.15 18.02
N ARG A 50 5.35 -0.82 18.88
CA ARG A 50 4.75 -1.02 20.21
C ARG A 50 4.99 0.16 21.14
N GLU A 51 6.17 0.75 21.12
CA GLU A 51 6.50 1.89 21.99
C GLU A 51 5.74 3.14 21.56
N ARG A 52 5.58 3.36 20.28
CA ARG A 52 4.93 4.55 19.70
C ARG A 52 3.42 4.38 19.51
N GLY A 53 2.92 3.15 19.50
CA GLY A 53 1.51 2.83 19.24
C GLY A 53 1.07 3.07 17.79
N ILE A 54 2.02 3.09 16.84
CA ILE A 54 1.74 3.31 15.41
C ILE A 54 2.35 2.19 14.56
N THR A 55 1.66 1.80 13.49
CA THR A 55 2.21 0.91 12.47
C THR A 55 3.15 1.70 11.55
N ILE A 56 4.38 1.22 11.37
CA ILE A 56 5.40 1.84 10.53
C ILE A 56 5.60 1.03 9.24
N PHE A 57 5.61 -0.29 9.36
CA PHE A 57 5.85 -1.22 8.26
C PHE A 57 4.61 -2.02 7.93
N SER A 58 4.38 -2.25 6.63
CA SER A 58 3.30 -3.14 6.19
C SER A 58 3.55 -4.56 6.66
N LYS A 59 2.52 -5.23 7.14
CA LYS A 59 2.56 -6.60 7.63
C LYS A 59 1.55 -7.47 6.92
N VAL A 60 1.92 -8.71 6.68
CA VAL A 60 1.09 -9.68 6.02
C VAL A 60 0.55 -10.67 7.05
N SER A 61 -0.74 -10.88 7.04
CA SER A 61 -1.43 -11.93 7.79
C SER A 61 -2.52 -12.54 6.93
N SER A 62 -2.97 -13.73 7.25
CA SER A 62 -4.06 -14.36 6.53
C SER A 62 -5.08 -14.96 7.49
N LEU A 63 -6.29 -15.08 7.02
CA LEU A 63 -7.38 -15.78 7.69
C LEU A 63 -8.24 -16.52 6.69
N ASP A 64 -8.87 -17.59 7.17
CA ASP A 64 -9.88 -18.32 6.45
C ASP A 64 -11.26 -17.98 7.00
N TYR A 65 -12.18 -17.62 6.11
CA TYR A 65 -13.56 -17.37 6.49
C TYR A 65 -14.52 -18.10 5.54
N LYS A 66 -15.36 -18.98 6.10
CA LYS A 66 -16.16 -19.94 5.33
C LYS A 66 -15.27 -20.73 4.36
N ASN A 67 -15.45 -20.55 3.05
CA ASN A 67 -14.65 -21.25 2.02
C ASN A 67 -13.67 -20.33 1.30
N ASN A 68 -13.33 -19.17 1.87
CA ASN A 68 -12.45 -18.21 1.24
C ASN A 68 -11.21 -17.93 2.10
N HIS A 69 -10.10 -17.69 1.41
CA HIS A 69 -8.83 -17.31 2.01
C HIS A 69 -8.56 -15.83 1.75
N PHE A 70 -8.38 -15.05 2.82
CA PHE A 70 -8.07 -13.65 2.74
C PHE A 70 -6.67 -13.37 3.28
N THR A 71 -5.83 -12.79 2.45
CA THR A 71 -4.53 -12.25 2.88
C THR A 71 -4.68 -10.77 3.17
N PHE A 72 -4.41 -10.35 4.40
CA PHE A 72 -4.47 -8.95 4.81
C PHE A 72 -3.08 -8.33 4.78
N ILE A 73 -3.00 -7.15 4.19
CA ILE A 73 -1.85 -6.26 4.32
C ILE A 73 -2.25 -5.13 5.26
N ASP A 74 -1.70 -5.14 6.47
CA ASP A 74 -1.84 -4.05 7.43
C ASP A 74 -0.87 -2.95 7.06
N THR A 75 -1.35 -1.76 6.67
CA THR A 75 -0.53 -0.66 6.18
C THR A 75 -0.29 0.39 7.25
N PRO A 76 0.77 1.21 7.18
CA PRO A 76 0.93 2.36 8.06
C PRO A 76 -0.25 3.33 7.97
N GLY A 77 -0.68 3.86 9.12
CA GLY A 77 -1.75 4.87 9.19
C GLY A 77 -1.25 6.32 9.26
N HIS A 78 0.05 6.52 9.48
CA HIS A 78 0.63 7.86 9.59
C HIS A 78 1.04 8.39 8.22
N ALA A 79 0.78 9.68 7.97
CA ALA A 79 1.06 10.32 6.69
C ALA A 79 2.54 10.22 6.27
N ASP A 80 3.47 10.26 7.22
CA ASP A 80 4.90 10.17 6.95
C ASP A 80 5.30 8.82 6.32
N PHE A 81 4.51 7.76 6.54
CA PHE A 81 4.74 6.41 5.98
C PHE A 81 3.83 6.10 4.79
N SER A 82 3.24 7.11 4.16
CA SER A 82 2.34 6.93 3.01
C SER A 82 3.02 6.23 1.83
N GLY A 83 4.34 6.32 1.69
CA GLY A 83 5.07 5.60 0.64
C GLY A 83 5.01 4.09 0.79
N GLU A 84 5.15 3.56 2.00
CA GLU A 84 4.97 2.14 2.30
C GLU A 84 3.51 1.72 2.04
N MET A 85 2.54 2.55 2.46
CA MET A 85 1.12 2.32 2.19
C MET A 85 0.85 2.30 0.68
N GLU A 86 1.33 3.28 -0.09
CA GLU A 86 1.12 3.35 -1.54
C GLU A 86 1.63 2.09 -2.25
N ARG A 87 2.81 1.60 -1.90
CA ARG A 87 3.34 0.34 -2.46
C ARG A 87 2.45 -0.85 -2.12
N ALA A 88 1.89 -0.91 -0.92
CA ALA A 88 0.95 -1.95 -0.55
C ALA A 88 -0.35 -1.86 -1.36
N LEU A 89 -0.89 -0.65 -1.60
CA LEU A 89 -2.11 -0.45 -2.39
C LEU A 89 -2.00 -1.04 -3.79
N SER A 90 -0.83 -0.99 -4.40
CA SER A 90 -0.60 -1.47 -5.77
C SER A 90 -0.84 -2.98 -5.96
N VAL A 91 -0.85 -3.75 -4.88
CA VAL A 91 -1.04 -5.21 -4.90
C VAL A 91 -2.36 -5.67 -4.28
N LEU A 92 -3.25 -4.76 -3.91
CA LEU A 92 -4.55 -5.12 -3.33
C LEU A 92 -5.57 -5.53 -4.40
N ASP A 93 -6.44 -6.44 -4.01
CA ASP A 93 -7.68 -6.71 -4.75
C ASP A 93 -8.80 -5.81 -4.25
N TYR A 94 -8.87 -5.58 -2.93
CA TYR A 94 -9.79 -4.65 -2.27
C TYR A 94 -9.13 -3.96 -1.09
N ALA A 95 -9.61 -2.80 -0.72
CA ALA A 95 -9.23 -2.11 0.51
C ALA A 95 -10.36 -2.10 1.53
N ILE A 96 -10.01 -2.10 2.81
CA ILE A 96 -10.92 -1.79 3.91
C ILE A 96 -10.48 -0.43 4.46
N VAL A 97 -11.25 0.60 4.18
CA VAL A 97 -11.01 1.97 4.64
C VAL A 97 -11.68 2.14 6.01
N ILE A 98 -10.85 2.35 7.03
CA ILE A 98 -11.35 2.48 8.40
C ILE A 98 -11.43 3.97 8.75
N ILE A 99 -12.61 4.41 9.12
CA ILE A 99 -12.92 5.78 9.52
C ILE A 99 -13.16 5.83 11.03
N ASN A 100 -12.58 6.81 11.70
CA ASN A 100 -12.90 7.04 13.11
C ASN A 100 -14.25 7.77 13.21
N GLY A 101 -15.24 7.14 13.84
CA GLY A 101 -16.57 7.72 14.04
C GLY A 101 -16.59 8.96 14.94
N LEU A 102 -15.50 9.25 15.69
CA LEU A 102 -15.38 10.47 16.48
C LEU A 102 -14.92 11.67 15.64
N ASP A 103 -14.09 11.44 14.62
CA ASP A 103 -13.40 12.49 13.86
C ASP A 103 -13.93 12.62 12.43
N GLY A 104 -14.61 11.59 11.91
CA GLY A 104 -15.09 11.55 10.53
C GLY A 104 -13.95 11.54 9.50
N VAL A 105 -14.15 12.24 8.37
CA VAL A 105 -13.18 12.30 7.27
C VAL A 105 -12.04 13.26 7.60
N GLN A 106 -10.82 12.74 7.72
CA GLN A 106 -9.61 13.48 8.00
C GLN A 106 -8.84 13.81 6.71
N ALA A 107 -7.87 14.75 6.77
CA ALA A 107 -7.05 15.12 5.61
C ALA A 107 -6.32 13.90 5.00
N HIS A 108 -5.72 13.04 5.84
CA HIS A 108 -5.04 11.84 5.37
C HIS A 108 -6.01 10.81 4.78
N THR A 109 -7.26 10.75 5.25
CA THR A 109 -8.32 9.94 4.62
C THR A 109 -8.55 10.32 3.16
N LYS A 110 -8.53 11.63 2.86
CA LYS A 110 -8.64 12.12 1.47
C LYS A 110 -7.43 11.69 0.61
N THR A 111 -6.23 11.73 1.19
CA THR A 111 -5.01 11.24 0.50
C THR A 111 -5.13 9.74 0.20
N ILE A 112 -5.54 8.92 1.18
CA ILE A 112 -5.79 7.49 1.00
C ILE A 112 -6.82 7.27 -0.11
N TRP A 113 -7.93 8.01 -0.08
CA TRP A 113 -9.00 7.90 -1.09
C TRP A 113 -8.49 8.19 -2.50
N ASN A 114 -7.74 9.28 -2.68
CA ASN A 114 -7.14 9.63 -3.96
C ASN A 114 -6.17 8.56 -4.49
N LEU A 115 -5.43 7.91 -3.59
CA LEU A 115 -4.56 6.79 -3.96
C LEU A 115 -5.36 5.55 -4.37
N LEU A 116 -6.45 5.23 -3.67
CA LEU A 116 -7.36 4.13 -4.06
C LEU A 116 -7.97 4.38 -5.44
N GLU A 117 -8.37 5.62 -5.73
CA GLU A 117 -8.86 6.02 -7.04
C GLU A 117 -7.78 5.89 -8.12
N HIS A 118 -6.56 6.34 -7.83
CA HIS A 118 -5.42 6.27 -8.76
C HIS A 118 -5.07 4.82 -9.11
N TYR A 119 -5.01 3.94 -8.11
CA TYR A 119 -4.69 2.51 -8.30
C TYR A 119 -5.90 1.66 -8.67
N HIS A 120 -7.07 2.26 -8.83
CA HIS A 120 -8.32 1.60 -9.16
C HIS A 120 -8.71 0.47 -8.19
N VAL A 121 -8.39 0.64 -6.91
CA VAL A 121 -8.67 -0.36 -5.87
C VAL A 121 -10.10 -0.17 -5.35
N PRO A 122 -11.00 -1.17 -5.51
CA PRO A 122 -12.32 -1.13 -4.90
C PRO A 122 -12.21 -1.20 -3.38
N ALA A 123 -13.15 -0.57 -2.66
CA ALA A 123 -13.03 -0.43 -1.23
C ALA A 123 -14.34 -0.72 -0.49
N PHE A 124 -14.21 -1.32 0.69
CA PHE A 124 -15.22 -1.40 1.74
C PHE A 124 -14.90 -0.35 2.80
N ILE A 125 -15.90 0.29 3.37
CA ILE A 125 -15.72 1.32 4.37
C ILE A 125 -16.26 0.80 5.71
N PHE A 126 -15.46 0.94 6.77
CA PHE A 126 -15.86 0.59 8.13
C PHE A 126 -15.71 1.81 9.04
N VAL A 127 -16.83 2.37 9.47
CA VAL A 127 -16.83 3.44 10.48
C VAL A 127 -16.74 2.80 11.86
N ASN A 128 -15.58 2.94 12.45
CA ASN A 128 -15.21 2.34 13.73
C ASN A 128 -15.48 3.28 14.90
N LYS A 129 -15.46 2.76 16.14
CA LYS A 129 -15.68 3.48 17.40
C LYS A 129 -17.09 4.08 17.53
N MET A 130 -18.09 3.44 16.94
CA MET A 130 -19.49 3.88 17.03
C MET A 130 -20.04 3.87 18.45
N ASP A 131 -19.39 3.15 19.35
CA ASP A 131 -19.71 3.11 20.77
C ASP A 131 -19.26 4.36 21.56
N LEU A 132 -18.45 5.22 20.95
CA LEU A 132 -17.89 6.43 21.54
C LEU A 132 -18.33 7.70 20.85
N THR A 133 -18.85 7.61 19.61
CA THR A 133 -19.23 8.76 18.79
C THR A 133 -20.48 9.47 19.30
N HIS A 134 -20.53 10.79 19.06
CA HIS A 134 -21.69 11.64 19.27
C HIS A 134 -22.44 11.93 17.95
N TYR A 135 -21.87 11.56 16.81
CA TYR A 135 -22.48 11.74 15.50
C TYR A 135 -23.48 10.64 15.20
N THR A 136 -24.55 11.01 14.49
CA THR A 136 -25.48 10.03 13.94
C THR A 136 -24.90 9.35 12.70
N LYS A 137 -25.49 8.24 12.26
CA LYS A 137 -25.09 7.57 11.02
C LYS A 137 -25.27 8.48 9.80
N GLU A 138 -26.34 9.26 9.79
CA GLU A 138 -26.67 10.21 8.72
C GLU A 138 -25.61 11.32 8.60
N GLU A 139 -25.19 11.90 9.72
CA GLU A 139 -24.15 12.94 9.74
C GLU A 139 -22.80 12.38 9.26
N LEU A 140 -22.47 11.14 9.64
CA LEU A 140 -21.25 10.48 9.18
C LEU A 140 -21.32 10.13 7.69
N LEU A 141 -22.48 9.66 7.20
CA LEU A 141 -22.68 9.38 5.79
C LEU A 141 -22.58 10.66 4.94
N ASP A 142 -23.17 11.76 5.40
CA ASP A 142 -23.04 13.07 4.73
C ASP A 142 -21.59 13.52 4.64
N SER A 143 -20.82 13.36 5.72
CA SER A 143 -19.37 13.64 5.71
C SER A 143 -18.61 12.75 4.72
N LEU A 144 -18.96 11.47 4.63
CA LEU A 144 -18.32 10.50 3.73
C LEU A 144 -18.68 10.73 2.27
N SER A 145 -19.88 11.27 1.97
CA SER A 145 -20.32 11.60 0.61
C SER A 145 -19.38 12.60 -0.10
N GLN A 146 -18.60 13.38 0.68
CA GLN A 146 -17.55 14.26 0.14
C GLN A 146 -16.39 13.49 -0.51
N LEU A 147 -16.17 12.22 -0.16
CA LEU A 147 -15.17 11.36 -0.79
C LEU A 147 -15.71 10.77 -2.10
N SER A 148 -16.92 10.26 -2.07
CA SER A 148 -17.61 9.73 -3.25
C SER A 148 -19.12 9.69 -3.04
N PRO A 149 -19.93 10.04 -4.05
CA PRO A 149 -21.39 9.88 -4.02
C PRO A 149 -21.83 8.39 -4.07
N HIS A 150 -20.91 7.47 -4.37
CA HIS A 150 -21.19 6.04 -4.46
C HIS A 150 -21.01 5.29 -3.12
N ILE A 151 -20.78 6.02 -2.02
CA ILE A 151 -20.72 5.43 -0.68
C ILE A 151 -22.14 5.22 -0.16
N MET A 152 -22.48 3.98 0.21
CA MET A 152 -23.83 3.60 0.61
C MET A 152 -23.80 2.73 1.88
N ASP A 153 -24.62 3.10 2.88
CA ASP A 153 -24.90 2.22 4.03
C ASP A 153 -25.63 0.97 3.54
N MET A 154 -25.04 -0.21 3.78
CA MET A 154 -25.61 -1.48 3.33
C MET A 154 -26.85 -1.91 4.12
N SER A 155 -27.28 -1.13 5.11
CA SER A 155 -28.59 -1.27 5.77
C SER A 155 -29.70 -0.50 5.07
N ALA A 156 -29.41 0.25 4.00
CA ALA A 156 -30.39 0.96 3.16
C ALA A 156 -31.27 -0.02 2.38
N SER A 157 -32.34 0.50 1.76
CA SER A 157 -33.21 -0.33 0.91
C SER A 157 -32.49 -0.82 -0.33
N GLU A 158 -32.88 -1.99 -0.86
CA GLU A 158 -32.31 -2.51 -2.12
C GLU A 158 -32.56 -1.55 -3.30
N GLU A 159 -33.64 -0.78 -3.27
CA GLU A 159 -33.95 0.26 -4.25
C GLU A 159 -32.91 1.38 -4.24
N ASP A 160 -32.52 1.88 -3.05
CA ASP A 160 -31.52 2.92 -2.90
C ASP A 160 -30.14 2.42 -3.36
N ILE A 161 -29.81 1.16 -3.03
CA ILE A 161 -28.55 0.53 -3.47
C ILE A 161 -28.55 0.36 -4.99
N ALA A 162 -29.67 -0.09 -5.56
CA ALA A 162 -29.81 -0.30 -6.99
C ALA A 162 -29.64 1.00 -7.80
N ALA A 163 -30.07 2.13 -7.24
CA ALA A 163 -30.00 3.43 -7.91
C ALA A 163 -28.56 3.92 -8.19
N LEU A 164 -27.53 3.27 -7.62
CA LEU A 164 -26.12 3.64 -7.83
C LEU A 164 -25.50 3.08 -9.11
N ASP A 165 -26.14 2.08 -9.75
CA ASP A 165 -25.57 1.41 -10.92
C ASP A 165 -26.68 1.05 -11.92
N GLU A 166 -26.42 1.28 -13.23
CA GLU A 166 -27.42 1.06 -14.28
C GLU A 166 -27.87 -0.41 -14.39
N GLU A 167 -26.93 -1.36 -14.25
CA GLU A 167 -27.26 -2.80 -14.32
C GLU A 167 -28.06 -3.23 -13.09
N MET A 168 -27.75 -2.68 -11.92
CA MET A 168 -28.48 -2.99 -10.69
C MET A 168 -29.92 -2.43 -10.70
N ILE A 169 -30.13 -1.20 -11.18
CA ILE A 169 -31.50 -0.64 -11.22
C ILE A 169 -32.35 -1.38 -12.22
N GLU A 170 -31.84 -1.80 -13.38
CA GLU A 170 -32.55 -2.64 -14.34
C GLU A 170 -32.96 -3.98 -13.71
N GLU A 171 -32.02 -4.68 -13.05
CA GLU A 171 -32.28 -5.95 -12.37
C GLU A 171 -33.40 -5.78 -11.29
N TYR A 172 -33.30 -4.72 -10.47
CA TYR A 172 -34.29 -4.46 -9.42
C TYR A 172 -35.67 -4.19 -9.98
N LEU A 173 -35.78 -3.40 -11.07
CA LEU A 173 -37.05 -3.12 -11.73
C LEU A 173 -37.70 -4.37 -12.35
N GLU A 174 -36.87 -5.32 -12.83
CA GLU A 174 -37.35 -6.55 -13.44
C GLU A 174 -37.73 -7.62 -12.41
N THR A 175 -36.93 -7.75 -11.33
CA THR A 175 -37.02 -8.88 -10.40
C THR A 175 -37.55 -8.53 -9.01
N GLY A 176 -37.51 -7.24 -8.65
CA GLY A 176 -37.88 -6.74 -7.31
C GLY A 176 -36.79 -7.02 -6.24
N SER A 177 -35.59 -7.48 -6.63
CA SER A 177 -34.48 -7.77 -5.72
C SER A 177 -33.13 -7.71 -6.43
N LEU A 178 -32.05 -7.52 -5.68
CA LEU A 178 -30.67 -7.54 -6.18
C LEU A 178 -29.99 -8.88 -5.91
N LYS A 179 -29.20 -9.35 -6.88
CA LYS A 179 -28.33 -10.50 -6.69
C LYS A 179 -27.01 -10.09 -6.07
N ASP A 180 -26.42 -10.93 -5.21
CA ASP A 180 -25.09 -10.72 -4.66
C ASP A 180 -24.02 -10.50 -5.75
N THR A 181 -24.18 -11.16 -6.91
CA THR A 181 -23.27 -11.02 -8.06
C THR A 181 -23.31 -9.64 -8.70
N SER A 182 -24.47 -9.00 -8.74
CA SER A 182 -24.63 -7.66 -9.30
C SER A 182 -24.03 -6.61 -8.36
N ILE A 183 -24.30 -6.74 -7.06
CA ILE A 183 -23.66 -5.92 -6.02
C ILE A 183 -22.13 -6.09 -6.07
N ALA A 184 -21.63 -7.32 -6.16
CA ALA A 184 -20.18 -7.60 -6.22
C ALA A 184 -19.51 -6.98 -7.46
N LYS A 185 -20.20 -6.99 -8.62
CA LYS A 185 -19.73 -6.30 -9.83
C LYS A 185 -19.69 -4.78 -9.65
N ALA A 186 -20.74 -4.19 -9.11
CA ALA A 186 -20.78 -2.75 -8.87
C ALA A 186 -19.67 -2.30 -7.92
N ILE A 187 -19.36 -3.07 -6.88
CA ILE A 187 -18.21 -2.82 -5.98
C ILE A 187 -16.89 -2.96 -6.74
N SER A 188 -16.70 -4.04 -7.49
CA SER A 188 -15.47 -4.27 -8.27
C SER A 188 -15.23 -3.18 -9.31
N ASN A 189 -16.29 -2.62 -9.91
CA ASN A 189 -16.25 -1.52 -10.86
C ASN A 189 -16.17 -0.13 -10.19
N ARG A 190 -16.23 -0.08 -8.83
CA ARG A 190 -16.21 1.15 -8.03
C ARG A 190 -17.45 2.05 -8.26
N HIS A 191 -18.56 1.46 -8.66
CA HIS A 191 -19.86 2.12 -8.74
C HIS A 191 -20.61 2.07 -7.41
N LEU A 192 -20.14 1.23 -6.46
CA LEU A 192 -20.65 1.11 -5.10
C LEU A 192 -19.49 0.92 -4.13
N TYR A 193 -19.45 1.71 -3.07
CA TYR A 193 -18.56 1.54 -1.92
C TYR A 193 -19.40 1.20 -0.69
N PRO A 194 -19.46 -0.08 -0.28
CA PRO A 194 -20.30 -0.50 0.84
C PRO A 194 -19.77 0.04 2.16
N LEU A 195 -20.66 0.63 2.94
CA LEU A 195 -20.38 1.23 4.24
C LEU A 195 -21.00 0.40 5.35
N TYR A 196 -20.21 0.13 6.38
CA TYR A 196 -20.57 -0.56 7.61
C TYR A 196 -20.19 0.26 8.83
N PHE A 197 -20.98 0.14 9.89
CA PHE A 197 -20.74 0.82 11.17
C PHE A 197 -20.49 -0.18 12.28
N GLY A 198 -19.53 0.12 13.17
CA GLY A 198 -19.26 -0.79 14.26
C GLY A 198 -18.28 -0.28 15.32
N SER A 199 -17.89 -1.20 16.17
CA SER A 199 -16.81 -1.02 17.17
C SER A 199 -15.93 -2.25 17.16
N ALA A 200 -14.75 -2.14 16.59
CA ALA A 200 -13.78 -3.23 16.50
C ALA A 200 -13.35 -3.71 17.90
N LEU A 201 -13.25 -2.81 18.87
CA LEU A 201 -12.91 -3.16 20.25
C LEU A 201 -13.97 -4.04 20.91
N LYS A 202 -15.25 -3.87 20.53
CA LYS A 202 -16.39 -4.62 21.06
C LYS A 202 -16.86 -5.74 20.14
N ASN A 203 -16.15 -5.99 19.04
CA ASN A 203 -16.51 -6.93 17.97
C ASN A 203 -17.92 -6.67 17.38
N GLN A 204 -18.38 -5.42 17.35
CA GLN A 204 -19.67 -5.04 16.78
C GLN A 204 -19.49 -4.63 15.31
N GLY A 205 -20.33 -5.13 14.40
CA GLY A 205 -20.27 -4.85 12.97
C GLY A 205 -19.15 -5.61 12.22
N VAL A 206 -18.38 -6.43 12.93
CA VAL A 206 -17.23 -7.16 12.36
C VAL A 206 -17.68 -8.40 11.59
N ASP A 207 -18.70 -9.09 12.10
CA ASP A 207 -19.28 -10.24 11.41
C ASP A 207 -19.97 -9.81 10.11
N GLU A 208 -20.68 -8.68 10.13
CA GLU A 208 -21.33 -8.08 8.96
C GLU A 208 -20.29 -7.70 7.88
N LEU A 209 -19.16 -7.14 8.29
CA LEU A 209 -18.06 -6.84 7.38
C LEU A 209 -17.47 -8.11 6.79
N LEU A 210 -17.22 -9.16 7.60
CA LEU A 210 -16.72 -10.46 7.12
C LEU A 210 -17.67 -11.12 6.14
N ASP A 211 -18.98 -11.11 6.44
CA ASP A 211 -19.99 -11.63 5.54
C ASP A 211 -20.06 -10.86 4.23
N ALA A 212 -19.88 -9.55 4.27
CA ALA A 212 -19.82 -8.72 3.08
C ALA A 212 -18.59 -9.03 2.21
N LEU A 213 -17.44 -9.19 2.82
CA LEU A 213 -16.22 -9.60 2.12
C LEU A 213 -16.39 -10.98 1.48
N ASP A 214 -17.01 -11.93 2.17
CA ASP A 214 -17.32 -13.25 1.62
C ASP A 214 -18.28 -13.18 0.43
N ARG A 215 -19.37 -12.40 0.53
CA ARG A 215 -20.42 -12.34 -0.47
C ARG A 215 -20.05 -11.48 -1.68
N TYR A 216 -19.51 -10.29 -1.45
CA TYR A 216 -19.43 -9.21 -2.43
C TYR A 216 -18.05 -8.97 -3.02
N THR A 217 -17.06 -9.81 -2.74
CA THR A 217 -15.77 -9.75 -3.44
C THR A 217 -15.74 -10.73 -4.62
N LEU A 218 -15.02 -10.35 -5.67
CA LEU A 218 -14.78 -11.17 -6.85
C LEU A 218 -13.29 -11.49 -6.98
N GLU A 219 -12.97 -12.74 -7.29
CA GLU A 219 -11.62 -13.14 -7.63
C GLU A 219 -11.37 -12.87 -9.12
N LYS A 220 -10.15 -12.45 -9.45
CA LYS A 220 -9.75 -12.25 -10.84
C LYS A 220 -9.62 -13.60 -11.55
N GLU A 221 -9.94 -13.61 -12.84
CA GLU A 221 -9.83 -14.79 -13.68
C GLU A 221 -8.40 -15.36 -13.64
N PRO A 222 -8.26 -16.70 -13.58
CA PRO A 222 -6.95 -17.34 -13.57
C PRO A 222 -6.14 -17.03 -14.84
N GLN A 223 -4.90 -16.60 -14.65
CA GLN A 223 -3.95 -16.35 -15.73
C GLN A 223 -2.90 -17.45 -15.75
N THR A 224 -2.52 -17.89 -16.95
CA THR A 224 -1.55 -18.98 -17.14
C THR A 224 -0.11 -18.48 -17.23
N GLU A 225 0.10 -17.26 -17.72
CA GLU A 225 1.43 -16.68 -17.86
C GLU A 225 1.89 -16.11 -16.52
N LEU A 226 3.17 -16.34 -16.20
CA LEU A 226 3.75 -15.83 -14.97
C LEU A 226 3.76 -14.31 -14.98
N SER A 227 3.13 -13.75 -13.97
CA SER A 227 3.25 -12.34 -13.64
C SER A 227 3.24 -12.16 -12.12
N ALA A 228 4.07 -11.25 -11.63
CA ALA A 228 4.09 -10.90 -10.22
C ALA A 228 4.59 -9.48 -10.03
N GLN A 229 4.12 -8.82 -8.98
CA GLN A 229 4.50 -7.46 -8.63
C GLN A 229 5.29 -7.43 -7.34
N VAL A 230 6.42 -6.74 -7.35
CA VAL A 230 7.24 -6.48 -6.17
C VAL A 230 6.69 -5.25 -5.45
N PHE A 231 6.25 -5.38 -4.21
CA PHE A 231 5.72 -4.25 -3.46
C PHE A 231 6.57 -3.85 -2.25
N LYS A 232 7.45 -4.76 -1.77
CA LYS A 232 8.26 -4.49 -0.59
C LYS A 232 9.59 -5.22 -0.65
N ILE A 233 10.63 -4.57 -0.19
CA ILE A 233 11.95 -5.15 0.07
C ILE A 233 12.28 -4.94 1.53
N THR A 234 12.80 -5.97 2.19
CA THR A 234 13.26 -5.90 3.57
C THR A 234 14.38 -6.91 3.80
N ARG A 235 14.89 -6.99 5.02
CA ARG A 235 15.85 -8.01 5.44
C ARG A 235 15.37 -8.71 6.71
N ASP A 236 15.64 -10.01 6.78
CA ASP A 236 15.39 -10.78 8.00
C ASP A 236 16.47 -10.48 9.07
N GLU A 237 16.28 -11.09 10.26
CA GLU A 237 17.19 -10.92 11.41
C GLU A 237 18.65 -11.35 11.10
N ARG A 238 18.87 -12.13 10.06
CA ARG A 238 20.20 -12.57 9.59
C ARG A 238 20.78 -11.68 8.50
N GLY A 239 20.06 -10.63 8.13
CA GLY A 239 20.42 -9.71 7.04
C GLY A 239 20.14 -10.24 5.65
N GLU A 240 19.43 -11.40 5.50
CA GLU A 240 19.05 -11.93 4.20
C GLU A 240 17.98 -11.05 3.55
N ARG A 241 18.21 -10.67 2.29
CA ARG A 241 17.31 -9.83 1.52
C ARG A 241 16.06 -10.60 1.13
N LEU A 242 14.91 -10.03 1.45
CA LEU A 242 13.58 -10.55 1.18
C LEU A 242 12.88 -9.65 0.17
N VAL A 243 12.43 -10.22 -0.93
CA VAL A 243 11.65 -9.55 -1.96
C VAL A 243 10.21 -10.01 -1.85
N PHE A 244 9.33 -9.16 -1.31
CA PHE A 244 7.91 -9.47 -1.20
C PHE A 244 7.21 -9.19 -2.51
N ILE A 245 6.52 -10.21 -3.01
CA ILE A 245 5.77 -10.16 -4.25
C ILE A 245 4.33 -10.61 -4.04
N LYS A 246 3.43 -10.09 -4.87
CA LYS A 246 2.14 -10.71 -5.16
C LYS A 246 2.21 -11.39 -6.52
N VAL A 247 1.92 -12.66 -6.58
CA VAL A 247 1.76 -13.39 -7.85
C VAL A 247 0.41 -12.99 -8.44
N THR A 248 0.41 -12.34 -9.61
CA THR A 248 -0.79 -11.86 -10.29
C THR A 248 -1.25 -12.78 -11.40
N GLY A 249 -0.41 -13.73 -11.80
CA GLY A 249 -0.74 -14.76 -12.78
C GLY A 249 0.30 -15.87 -12.82
N GLY A 250 -0.10 -17.05 -13.30
CA GLY A 250 0.77 -18.21 -13.43
C GLY A 250 1.24 -18.79 -12.10
N ARG A 251 2.42 -19.38 -12.13
CA ARG A 251 3.07 -20.03 -10.97
C ARG A 251 4.56 -19.76 -10.96
N LEU A 252 5.13 -19.72 -9.78
CA LEU A 252 6.55 -19.52 -9.53
C LEU A 252 7.07 -20.65 -8.63
N HIS A 253 8.24 -21.22 -8.96
CA HIS A 253 8.82 -22.33 -8.21
C HIS A 253 10.17 -21.96 -7.61
N VAL A 254 10.54 -22.67 -6.56
CA VAL A 254 11.92 -22.64 -6.04
C VAL A 254 12.88 -23.07 -7.16
N ARG A 255 13.99 -22.35 -7.31
CA ARG A 255 15.01 -22.47 -8.37
C ARG A 255 14.63 -21.90 -9.74
N ASP A 256 13.44 -21.36 -9.93
CA ASP A 256 13.15 -20.56 -11.11
C ASP A 256 14.13 -19.39 -11.20
N THR A 257 14.36 -18.92 -12.43
CA THR A 257 15.32 -17.86 -12.72
C THR A 257 14.57 -16.58 -13.08
N ILE A 258 14.86 -15.49 -12.36
CA ILE A 258 14.33 -14.15 -12.62
C ILE A 258 15.54 -13.24 -12.86
N HIS A 259 15.61 -12.55 -14.00
CA HIS A 259 16.73 -11.65 -14.34
C HIS A 259 18.13 -12.27 -14.14
N ASP A 260 18.30 -13.56 -14.52
CA ASP A 260 19.53 -14.37 -14.34
C ASP A 260 19.89 -14.72 -12.90
N GLU A 261 18.99 -14.48 -11.95
CA GLU A 261 19.15 -14.83 -10.55
C GLU A 261 18.18 -15.95 -10.16
N LYS A 262 18.65 -16.90 -9.35
CA LYS A 262 17.82 -18.05 -8.93
C LYS A 262 17.11 -17.77 -7.62
N ILE A 263 15.85 -18.17 -7.55
CA ILE A 263 15.09 -18.20 -6.31
C ILE A 263 15.67 -19.29 -5.40
N HIS A 264 16.12 -18.91 -4.21
CA HIS A 264 16.62 -19.88 -3.23
C HIS A 264 15.49 -20.47 -2.39
N GLN A 265 14.59 -19.60 -1.88
CA GLN A 265 13.44 -19.99 -1.07
C GLN A 265 12.24 -19.12 -1.44
N ILE A 266 11.06 -19.70 -1.26
CA ILE A 266 9.78 -19.01 -1.26
C ILE A 266 9.22 -19.11 0.16
N ARG A 267 8.99 -17.97 0.81
CA ARG A 267 8.51 -17.89 2.20
C ARG A 267 7.10 -17.32 2.23
N LEU A 268 6.17 -18.06 2.80
CA LEU A 268 4.80 -17.60 3.08
C LEU A 268 4.74 -17.10 4.52
N TYR A 269 4.48 -15.79 4.69
CA TYR A 269 4.48 -15.14 5.99
C TYR A 269 3.10 -15.11 6.64
N GLN A 270 3.09 -15.30 7.97
CA GLN A 270 1.94 -15.11 8.86
C GLN A 270 2.42 -14.29 10.07
N GLY A 271 2.25 -12.98 10.02
CA GLY A 271 2.87 -12.08 10.97
C GLY A 271 4.40 -12.15 10.88
N ASN A 272 5.07 -12.45 11.99
CA ASN A 272 6.54 -12.59 12.05
C ASN A 272 7.05 -14.02 11.76
N ARG A 273 6.16 -14.98 11.52
CA ARG A 273 6.53 -16.37 11.21
C ARG A 273 6.35 -16.64 9.73
N TYR A 274 7.12 -17.59 9.22
CA TYR A 274 6.96 -18.03 7.85
C TYR A 274 7.05 -19.55 7.72
N THR A 275 6.46 -20.06 6.66
CA THR A 275 6.61 -21.44 6.17
C THR A 275 7.30 -21.42 4.82
N LEU A 276 8.14 -22.45 4.56
CA LEU A 276 8.74 -22.63 3.25
C LEU A 276 7.76 -23.37 2.35
N VAL A 277 7.60 -22.86 1.13
CA VAL A 277 6.78 -23.49 0.10
C VAL A 277 7.62 -23.72 -1.16
N GLU A 278 7.29 -24.75 -1.93
CA GLU A 278 8.01 -25.09 -3.16
C GLU A 278 7.52 -24.27 -4.37
N GLU A 279 6.25 -23.84 -4.32
CA GLU A 279 5.62 -23.03 -5.36
C GLU A 279 4.76 -21.92 -4.76
N ALA A 280 4.58 -20.85 -5.53
CA ALA A 280 3.58 -19.81 -5.30
C ALA A 280 2.73 -19.67 -6.55
N SER A 281 1.43 -19.47 -6.38
CA SER A 281 0.43 -19.36 -7.43
C SER A 281 -0.27 -18.03 -7.42
N GLN A 282 -1.08 -17.76 -8.43
CA GLN A 282 -1.86 -16.51 -8.51
C GLN A 282 -2.58 -16.22 -7.19
N ASN A 283 -2.54 -14.96 -6.78
CA ASN A 283 -3.04 -14.38 -5.53
C ASN A 283 -2.20 -14.65 -4.28
N ASP A 284 -1.15 -15.48 -4.36
CA ASP A 284 -0.23 -15.64 -3.24
C ASP A 284 0.62 -14.38 -3.02
N ILE A 285 0.80 -14.03 -1.74
CA ILE A 285 1.81 -13.06 -1.28
C ILE A 285 2.94 -13.83 -0.61
N VAL A 286 4.11 -13.75 -1.19
CA VAL A 286 5.30 -14.48 -0.72
C VAL A 286 6.53 -13.59 -0.71
N ALA A 287 7.53 -13.99 0.08
CA ALA A 287 8.85 -13.39 0.05
C ALA A 287 9.85 -14.33 -0.62
N LEU A 288 10.58 -13.80 -1.59
CA LEU A 288 11.65 -14.52 -2.31
C LEU A 288 13.00 -14.21 -1.69
N THR A 289 13.88 -15.23 -1.61
CA THR A 289 15.29 -15.05 -1.31
C THR A 289 16.16 -15.41 -2.50
N GLY A 290 17.39 -14.91 -2.53
CA GLY A 290 18.35 -15.13 -3.63
C GLY A 290 18.28 -14.09 -4.75
N ILE A 291 17.31 -13.19 -4.75
CA ILE A 291 17.09 -12.16 -5.78
C ILE A 291 17.62 -10.82 -5.28
N LYS A 292 18.51 -10.17 -6.05
CA LYS A 292 19.17 -8.90 -5.69
C LYS A 292 18.81 -7.73 -6.60
N LYS A 293 18.47 -8.01 -7.88
CA LYS A 293 18.26 -6.98 -8.91
C LYS A 293 16.89 -6.32 -8.82
N LEU A 294 15.87 -7.04 -8.34
CA LEU A 294 14.50 -6.51 -8.25
C LEU A 294 14.42 -5.40 -7.19
N GLN A 295 13.63 -4.37 -7.50
CA GLN A 295 13.30 -3.26 -6.62
C GLN A 295 11.80 -3.23 -6.32
N ALA A 296 11.40 -2.50 -5.27
CA ALA A 296 9.98 -2.28 -5.00
C ALA A 296 9.36 -1.47 -6.15
N GLY A 297 8.22 -1.95 -6.66
CA GLY A 297 7.56 -1.42 -7.86
C GLY A 297 7.85 -2.19 -9.15
N ASP A 298 8.86 -3.07 -9.16
CA ASP A 298 9.17 -3.89 -10.33
C ASP A 298 8.12 -4.95 -10.59
N TYR A 299 8.07 -5.41 -11.83
CA TYR A 299 7.24 -6.52 -12.30
C TYR A 299 8.11 -7.72 -12.73
N ILE A 300 7.59 -8.90 -12.51
CA ILE A 300 8.11 -10.16 -13.05
C ILE A 300 7.11 -10.61 -14.12
N GLY A 301 7.58 -10.90 -15.33
CA GLY A 301 6.71 -11.28 -16.45
C GLY A 301 5.94 -10.11 -17.05
N LEU A 302 4.67 -10.32 -17.37
CA LEU A 302 3.80 -9.29 -17.96
C LEU A 302 3.32 -8.29 -16.91
N GLY A 303 3.55 -7.02 -17.13
CA GLY A 303 3.11 -5.94 -16.25
C GLY A 303 3.80 -4.62 -16.57
N HIS A 304 3.40 -3.58 -15.87
CA HIS A 304 4.00 -2.25 -15.98
C HIS A 304 4.55 -1.81 -14.64
N VAL A 305 5.74 -1.22 -14.64
CA VAL A 305 6.30 -0.60 -13.44
C VAL A 305 5.34 0.49 -12.95
N ILE A 306 4.95 0.41 -11.70
CA ILE A 306 4.12 1.43 -11.07
C ILE A 306 5.05 2.40 -10.34
N HIS A 307 5.03 3.65 -10.79
CA HIS A 307 5.77 4.71 -10.15
C HIS A 307 4.92 5.32 -9.03
N SER A 308 5.55 5.58 -7.88
CA SER A 308 4.90 6.30 -6.78
C SER A 308 4.42 7.67 -7.24
N THR A 309 3.20 8.03 -6.86
CA THR A 309 2.62 9.36 -7.04
C THR A 309 3.02 10.31 -5.92
N LEU A 310 3.40 9.75 -4.78
CA LEU A 310 3.84 10.51 -3.63
C LEU A 310 5.27 11.02 -3.81
N ARG A 311 5.49 12.24 -3.34
CA ARG A 311 6.81 12.88 -3.39
C ARG A 311 7.16 13.43 -2.01
N PRO A 312 8.32 13.02 -1.46
CA PRO A 312 8.81 13.64 -0.23
C PRO A 312 9.05 15.13 -0.43
N SER A 313 8.65 15.92 0.56
CA SER A 313 8.71 17.38 0.49
C SER A 313 9.90 17.99 1.23
N MET A 314 10.63 17.19 2.00
CA MET A 314 11.74 17.67 2.82
C MET A 314 13.03 16.94 2.46
N LEU A 315 14.13 17.68 2.41
CA LEU A 315 15.49 17.19 2.22
C LEU A 315 16.28 17.35 3.51
N TYR A 316 16.98 16.32 3.91
CA TYR A 316 17.81 16.32 5.11
C TYR A 316 19.22 15.84 4.78
N SER A 317 20.22 16.52 5.33
CA SER A 317 21.59 16.02 5.32
C SER A 317 21.83 15.16 6.55
N ILE A 318 22.43 13.98 6.34
CA ILE A 318 22.73 13.00 7.38
C ILE A 318 24.23 12.84 7.45
N GLN A 319 24.77 12.95 8.64
CA GLN A 319 26.20 12.78 8.91
C GLN A 319 26.40 11.63 9.91
N PRO A 320 27.42 10.78 9.70
CA PRO A 320 27.80 9.80 10.70
C PRO A 320 28.43 10.47 11.93
N SER A 321 28.53 9.74 13.03
CA SER A 321 29.31 10.19 14.17
C SER A 321 30.80 10.34 13.77
N LYS A 322 31.54 11.22 14.46
CA LYS A 322 32.93 11.55 14.12
C LYS A 322 33.89 10.35 14.15
N GLU A 323 33.53 9.29 14.84
CA GLU A 323 34.33 8.07 14.98
C GLU A 323 33.88 6.92 14.06
N ALA A 324 32.81 7.13 13.27
CA ALA A 324 32.23 6.10 12.42
C ALA A 324 33.05 5.86 11.14
N ASP A 325 33.04 4.62 10.65
CA ASP A 325 33.57 4.29 9.33
C ASP A 325 32.57 4.76 8.25
N ILE A 326 32.98 5.73 7.44
CA ILE A 326 32.14 6.33 6.38
C ILE A 326 31.67 5.29 5.36
N ASN A 327 32.45 4.26 5.07
CA ASN A 327 32.05 3.21 4.12
C ASN A 327 30.97 2.32 4.72
N HIS A 328 31.08 2.01 6.01
CA HIS A 328 30.04 1.26 6.72
C HIS A 328 28.74 2.07 6.77
N PHE A 329 28.82 3.35 7.14
CA PHE A 329 27.68 4.28 7.12
C PHE A 329 26.97 4.32 5.76
N PHE A 330 27.71 4.48 4.64
CA PHE A 330 27.09 4.50 3.32
C PHE A 330 26.50 3.15 2.92
N SER A 331 27.11 2.04 3.32
CA SER A 331 26.56 0.72 3.06
C SER A 331 25.27 0.47 3.85
N SER A 332 25.18 0.94 5.09
CA SER A 332 23.98 0.88 5.92
C SER A 332 22.83 1.71 5.33
N LEU A 333 23.12 2.94 4.89
CA LEU A 333 22.12 3.78 4.23
C LEU A 333 21.63 3.21 2.90
N LYS A 334 22.51 2.58 2.10
CA LYS A 334 22.09 1.89 0.86
C LYS A 334 21.11 0.78 1.14
N VAL A 335 21.31 0.02 2.22
CA VAL A 335 20.36 -1.01 2.66
C VAL A 335 18.99 -0.41 2.94
N LEU A 336 18.94 0.70 3.68
CA LEU A 336 17.67 1.38 3.98
C LEU A 336 17.05 2.01 2.73
N GLY A 337 17.86 2.53 1.80
CA GLY A 337 17.38 3.08 0.52
C GLY A 337 16.78 2.01 -0.42
N GLU A 338 17.24 0.74 -0.34
CA GLU A 338 16.58 -0.37 -1.05
C GLU A 338 15.22 -0.72 -0.45
N GLU A 339 15.09 -0.64 0.89
CA GLU A 339 13.86 -0.93 1.61
C GLU A 339 12.83 0.20 1.46
N GLU A 340 13.30 1.46 1.42
CA GLU A 340 12.48 2.66 1.27
C GLU A 340 12.98 3.54 0.11
N PRO A 341 12.52 3.29 -1.13
CA PRO A 341 12.97 4.02 -2.32
C PRO A 341 12.69 5.53 -2.26
N LEU A 342 11.63 5.96 -1.54
CA LEU A 342 11.30 7.37 -1.40
C LEU A 342 12.31 8.17 -0.56
N LEU A 343 13.27 7.51 0.10
CA LEU A 343 14.41 8.20 0.71
C LEU A 343 15.26 8.95 -0.32
N HIS A 344 15.17 8.61 -1.61
CA HIS A 344 15.93 9.25 -2.70
C HIS A 344 17.39 9.52 -2.31
N LEU A 345 18.04 8.50 -1.74
CA LEU A 345 19.37 8.58 -1.14
C LEU A 345 20.40 9.12 -2.13
N LYS A 346 21.08 10.20 -1.77
CA LYS A 346 22.26 10.72 -2.47
C LYS A 346 23.46 10.70 -1.54
N LEU A 347 24.58 10.17 -2.01
CA LEU A 347 25.81 10.07 -1.24
C LEU A 347 26.82 11.12 -1.71
N PHE A 348 27.45 11.80 -0.76
CA PHE A 348 28.55 12.75 -0.94
C PHE A 348 29.80 12.21 -0.23
N ASP A 349 30.90 12.92 -0.27
CA ASP A 349 32.17 12.41 0.27
C ASP A 349 32.15 12.21 1.79
N ASP A 350 31.41 13.05 2.53
CA ASP A 350 31.41 13.08 4.00
C ASP A 350 30.00 12.98 4.62
N HIS A 351 28.94 13.02 3.82
CA HIS A 351 27.56 12.99 4.28
C HIS A 351 26.64 12.31 3.25
N ALA A 352 25.39 12.12 3.63
CA ALA A 352 24.35 11.67 2.71
C ALA A 352 23.16 12.63 2.77
N GLN A 353 22.44 12.77 1.66
CA GLN A 353 21.19 13.50 1.60
C GLN A 353 20.04 12.52 1.40
N VAL A 354 18.96 12.70 2.14
CA VAL A 354 17.73 11.91 2.04
C VAL A 354 16.51 12.81 1.91
N SER A 355 15.49 12.27 1.26
CA SER A 355 14.18 12.89 1.18
C SER A 355 13.23 12.21 2.17
N LEU A 356 12.45 12.99 2.92
CA LEU A 356 11.48 12.47 3.89
C LEU A 356 10.11 13.14 3.70
N MET A 357 9.05 12.41 4.05
CA MET A 357 7.67 12.89 4.02
C MET A 357 7.34 13.74 5.25
N GLY A 358 8.00 13.50 6.38
CA GLY A 358 7.76 14.20 7.63
C GLY A 358 8.80 13.90 8.72
N GLU A 359 8.66 14.62 9.84
CA GLU A 359 9.66 14.59 10.93
C GLU A 359 9.72 13.27 11.70
N VAL A 360 8.60 12.51 11.77
CA VAL A 360 8.59 11.22 12.47
C VAL A 360 9.52 10.22 11.78
N GLN A 361 9.71 10.32 10.47
CA GLN A 361 10.66 9.49 9.75
C GLN A 361 12.11 9.72 10.16
N ILE A 362 12.48 10.93 10.61
CA ILE A 362 13.85 11.24 11.09
C ILE A 362 14.17 10.37 12.32
N ASP A 363 13.25 10.34 13.28
CA ASP A 363 13.44 9.57 14.50
C ASP A 363 13.52 8.07 14.22
N ILE A 364 12.67 7.59 13.31
CA ILE A 364 12.69 6.20 12.88
C ILE A 364 14.01 5.87 12.16
N LEU A 365 14.49 6.73 11.29
CA LEU A 365 15.74 6.54 10.58
C LEU A 365 16.93 6.49 11.56
N LYS A 366 16.99 7.43 12.54
CA LYS A 366 18.00 7.40 13.60
C LYS A 366 17.98 6.09 14.37
N GLN A 367 16.79 5.65 14.75
CA GLN A 367 16.61 4.42 15.50
C GLN A 367 16.99 3.18 14.69
N LEU A 368 16.61 3.10 13.40
CA LEU A 368 16.99 2.01 12.50
C LEU A 368 18.50 1.93 12.31
N MET A 369 19.17 3.08 12.12
CA MET A 369 20.63 3.13 12.01
C MET A 369 21.29 2.62 13.30
N LYS A 370 20.77 2.99 14.46
CA LYS A 370 21.28 2.53 15.75
C LYS A 370 21.03 1.04 15.99
N ASP A 371 19.80 0.57 15.81
CA ASP A 371 19.40 -0.79 16.19
C ASP A 371 19.97 -1.85 15.24
N ARG A 372 20.00 -1.55 13.93
CA ARG A 372 20.40 -2.53 12.92
C ARG A 372 21.88 -2.50 12.60
N PHE A 373 22.52 -1.32 12.66
CA PHE A 373 23.88 -1.11 12.22
C PHE A 373 24.82 -0.63 13.33
N ASN A 374 24.27 -0.36 14.54
CA ASN A 374 24.97 0.22 15.68
C ASN A 374 25.67 1.56 15.35
N GLU A 375 25.02 2.38 14.52
CA GLU A 375 25.50 3.66 14.08
C GLU A 375 24.64 4.80 14.61
N ASP A 376 25.28 5.79 15.22
CA ASP A 376 24.65 7.05 15.61
C ASP A 376 24.83 8.06 14.47
N ILE A 377 23.71 8.71 14.08
CA ILE A 377 23.70 9.70 13.01
C ILE A 377 23.20 11.05 13.53
N THR A 378 23.70 12.13 12.93
CA THR A 378 23.16 13.47 13.10
C THR A 378 22.44 13.87 11.84
N VAL A 379 21.33 14.58 12.02
CA VAL A 379 20.46 15.07 10.94
C VAL A 379 20.32 16.57 11.13
N ASP A 380 20.47 17.33 10.05
CA ASP A 380 20.34 18.79 10.06
C ASP A 380 18.89 19.28 10.25
N GLU A 381 18.65 20.57 10.17
CA GLU A 381 17.32 21.18 10.30
C GLU A 381 16.39 20.87 9.12
N GLY A 382 16.96 20.39 8.02
CA GLY A 382 16.23 20.08 6.80
C GLY A 382 15.83 21.29 5.96
N GLU A 383 15.61 21.04 4.69
CA GLU A 383 15.23 22.02 3.70
C GLU A 383 14.01 21.54 2.91
N VAL A 384 13.19 22.49 2.43
CA VAL A 384 12.08 22.13 1.54
C VAL A 384 12.62 21.68 0.18
N ALA A 385 12.15 20.56 -0.31
CA ALA A 385 12.46 20.05 -1.65
C ALA A 385 11.74 20.89 -2.70
N TYR A 386 12.40 21.89 -3.25
CA TYR A 386 11.84 22.69 -4.35
C TYR A 386 11.93 21.90 -5.67
N LEU A 387 10.87 22.05 -6.48
CA LEU A 387 10.88 21.62 -7.87
C LEU A 387 11.15 22.82 -8.75
N GLU A 388 12.04 22.65 -9.71
CA GLU A 388 12.31 23.64 -10.74
C GLU A 388 11.45 23.39 -11.96
N THR A 389 11.04 24.47 -12.63
CA THR A 389 10.32 24.42 -13.88
C THR A 389 10.83 25.51 -14.81
N ILE A 390 10.60 25.37 -16.11
CA ILE A 390 10.92 26.38 -17.09
C ILE A 390 9.78 27.42 -17.18
N LYS A 391 10.12 28.72 -17.28
CA LYS A 391 9.13 29.79 -17.43
C LYS A 391 8.61 29.90 -18.86
N GLU A 392 9.49 29.66 -19.82
CA GLU A 392 9.25 29.81 -21.26
C GLU A 392 9.82 28.60 -21.99
N PRO A 393 9.30 28.26 -23.19
CA PRO A 393 9.90 27.23 -24.00
C PRO A 393 11.39 27.51 -24.26
N VAL A 394 12.22 26.51 -24.04
CA VAL A 394 13.69 26.60 -24.18
C VAL A 394 14.15 25.62 -25.23
N GLU A 395 14.98 26.08 -26.15
CA GLU A 395 15.68 25.22 -27.11
C GLU A 395 17.06 24.84 -26.56
N GLY A 396 17.32 23.55 -26.49
CA GLY A 396 18.64 23.00 -26.20
C GLY A 396 19.23 22.41 -27.49
N VAL A 397 20.45 22.82 -27.87
CA VAL A 397 21.12 22.30 -29.04
C VAL A 397 22.33 21.48 -28.61
N GLY A 398 22.35 20.22 -29.01
CA GLY A 398 23.50 19.33 -28.86
C GLY A 398 24.19 19.13 -30.20
N HIS A 399 25.50 19.43 -30.26
CA HIS A 399 26.33 19.26 -31.45
C HIS A 399 27.42 18.21 -31.19
N PHE A 400 27.57 17.24 -32.06
CA PHE A 400 28.54 16.18 -31.93
C PHE A 400 29.20 15.87 -33.30
N GLU A 401 30.51 16.03 -33.40
CA GLU A 401 31.27 15.87 -34.62
C GLU A 401 32.52 14.97 -34.40
N PRO A 402 32.35 13.64 -34.23
CA PRO A 402 33.49 12.73 -34.14
C PRO A 402 33.86 12.22 -35.54
N LEU A 403 35.16 12.27 -35.92
CA LEU A 403 35.74 11.53 -37.04
C LEU A 403 34.94 11.55 -38.33
N ARG A 404 34.51 12.73 -38.80
CA ARG A 404 33.72 12.97 -40.04
C ARG A 404 32.23 12.59 -40.00
N HIS A 405 31.68 12.33 -38.81
CA HIS A 405 30.24 12.19 -38.62
C HIS A 405 29.71 13.43 -37.91
N TYR A 406 28.73 14.08 -38.51
CA TYR A 406 28.07 15.24 -37.93
C TYR A 406 26.70 14.83 -37.45
N SER A 407 26.38 15.21 -36.21
CA SER A 407 25.04 15.07 -35.62
C SER A 407 24.70 16.30 -34.81
N GLU A 408 23.57 16.90 -35.11
CA GLU A 408 23.00 18.01 -34.37
C GLU A 408 21.61 17.67 -33.95
N VAL A 409 21.33 17.86 -32.65
CA VAL A 409 20.02 17.55 -32.02
C VAL A 409 19.49 18.84 -31.40
N HIS A 410 18.32 19.25 -31.83
CA HIS A 410 17.56 20.36 -31.27
C HIS A 410 16.43 19.79 -30.40
N LEU A 411 16.44 20.12 -29.09
CA LEU A 411 15.42 19.72 -28.14
C LEU A 411 14.66 20.95 -27.67
N TYR A 412 13.34 20.98 -27.92
CA TYR A 412 12.46 22.02 -27.45
C TYR A 412 11.77 21.53 -26.17
N PHE A 413 12.07 22.19 -25.04
CA PHE A 413 11.41 21.95 -23.76
C PHE A 413 10.30 22.97 -23.57
N CYS A 414 9.08 22.49 -23.36
CA CYS A 414 7.92 23.33 -23.06
C CYS A 414 7.05 22.70 -21.98
N LEU A 415 6.34 23.55 -21.22
CA LEU A 415 5.33 23.08 -20.29
C LEU A 415 4.06 22.68 -21.05
N LEU A 416 3.57 21.46 -20.77
CA LEU A 416 2.32 21.00 -21.34
C LEU A 416 1.17 21.36 -20.39
N TYR A 417 0.50 22.49 -20.63
CA TYR A 417 -0.55 22.96 -19.73
C TYR A 417 -1.93 22.30 -19.93
N THR A 418 -2.27 21.84 -21.13
CA THR A 418 -3.67 21.48 -21.45
C THR A 418 -3.89 20.59 -22.68
N SER A 419 -2.90 19.91 -23.24
CA SER A 419 -3.15 19.05 -24.40
C SER A 419 -2.62 17.65 -24.18
N PRO A 420 -3.40 16.62 -24.57
CA PRO A 420 -2.83 15.28 -24.68
C PRO A 420 -1.67 15.31 -25.67
N SER A 421 -0.67 14.48 -25.44
CA SER A 421 0.48 14.33 -26.33
C SER A 421 -0.01 14.11 -27.77
N PRO A 422 0.67 14.65 -28.80
CA PRO A 422 0.34 14.34 -30.22
C PRO A 422 0.32 12.84 -30.53
N ARG A 423 0.91 12.00 -29.68
CA ARG A 423 0.82 10.54 -29.77
C ARG A 423 -0.52 9.98 -29.33
N ASP A 424 -1.25 10.68 -28.47
CA ASP A 424 -2.56 10.23 -27.96
C ASP A 424 -3.68 10.48 -28.96
N GLY A 425 -3.42 11.26 -30.01
CA GLY A 425 -4.34 11.55 -31.13
C GLY A 425 -4.10 10.74 -32.41
N ALA A 426 -3.11 9.84 -32.44
CA ALA A 426 -2.71 9.14 -33.66
C ALA A 426 -3.18 7.68 -33.76
N THR A 427 -4.20 7.29 -32.96
CA THR A 427 -4.92 6.02 -33.12
C THR A 427 -6.36 6.28 -33.45
N SER A 428 -6.62 6.55 -34.71
CA SER A 428 -7.92 6.34 -35.34
C SER A 428 -7.70 5.58 -36.65
#